data_0504e525867be575d7550a7eed7042ec
#
_entry.id   0504e525867be575d7550a7eed7042ec
#
_cell.length_a   1.000
_cell.length_b   1.000
_cell.length_c   1.000
_cell.angle_alpha   90.00
_cell.angle_beta   90.00
_cell.angle_gamma   90.00
#
_symmetry.space_group_name_H-M   'P 1'
#
loop_
_entity.id
_entity.type
_entity.pdbx_description
1 polymer ?
#
loop_
_entity_poly.entity_id
_entity_poly.type
_entity_poly.pdbx_seq_one_letter_code
_entity_poly.pdbx_strand_id
1 'polypeptide(L)'
;MSTMDGTSPPVLFVVGTAGAGKSSLVTAFQRWARFLEVEALTINLDPGAERVHYDPEFDVRDLISLSEVMDEYDLGPNGAQILAADLVAAQAIDIHEELDGLAGDIMVIDTPGQVELFAFREASSHLVEILGQGRACLVFLFDPMLSQTPSGFVSQMLLSSIVHFRLGLPTANFLSKADLLEPEVLERIVEWGENLGALEAALYAESADQSMSHGAGSQRAEFAIGQLRMMQHASIQ
;
A
#
# COMPACT_ATOMS: atom_id res chain seq x y z
N MET A 1 22.20 3.89 24.08
CA MET A 1 21.45 4.04 25.35
C MET A 1 20.09 3.42 25.08
N SER A 2 19.97 2.13 25.32
CA SER A 2 18.78 1.32 25.02
C SER A 2 17.73 1.57 26.09
N THR A 3 16.62 2.14 25.73
CA THR A 3 15.45 2.23 26.61
C THR A 3 14.60 0.98 26.36
N MET A 4 14.90 -0.04 27.12
CA MET A 4 14.03 -1.22 27.27
C MET A 4 12.81 -0.84 28.13
N ASP A 5 11.88 -0.05 27.60
CA ASP A 5 10.49 -0.15 28.00
C ASP A 5 9.88 -1.22 27.10
N GLY A 6 9.34 -2.28 27.68
CA GLY A 6 8.84 -3.48 26.99
C GLY A 6 7.59 -3.24 26.12
N THR A 7 7.64 -2.24 25.27
CA THR A 7 6.64 -1.94 24.25
C THR A 7 7.13 -2.48 22.92
N SER A 8 6.38 -3.39 22.34
CA SER A 8 6.66 -3.89 20.98
C SER A 8 6.76 -2.74 19.98
N PRO A 9 7.57 -2.84 18.91
CA PRO A 9 7.84 -1.75 17.97
C PRO A 9 6.57 -1.25 17.23
N PRO A 10 6.52 0.02 16.79
CA PRO A 10 5.50 0.48 15.87
C PRO A 10 5.55 -0.30 14.55
N VAL A 11 4.38 -0.46 13.93
CA VAL A 11 4.21 -1.28 12.73
C VAL A 11 3.85 -0.40 11.53
N LEU A 12 4.58 -0.55 10.43
CA LEU A 12 4.37 0.14 9.18
C LEU A 12 3.96 -0.85 8.09
N PHE A 13 2.71 -0.83 7.67
CA PHE A 13 2.27 -1.60 6.50
C PHE A 13 2.54 -0.82 5.21
N VAL A 14 3.25 -1.44 4.26
CA VAL A 14 3.50 -0.87 2.93
C VAL A 14 2.52 -1.45 1.94
N VAL A 15 1.59 -0.63 1.45
CA VAL A 15 0.48 -1.04 0.58
C VAL A 15 0.51 -0.24 -0.73
N GLY A 16 -0.06 -0.78 -1.77
CA GLY A 16 -0.15 -0.13 -3.09
C GLY A 16 -0.47 -1.16 -4.18
N THR A 17 -0.74 -0.66 -5.38
CA THR A 17 -1.03 -1.52 -6.54
C THR A 17 0.15 -2.41 -6.90
N ALA A 18 -0.12 -3.46 -7.69
CA ALA A 18 0.94 -4.31 -8.21
C ALA A 18 1.96 -3.45 -9.00
N GLY A 19 3.24 -3.69 -8.75
CA GLY A 19 4.31 -2.91 -9.39
C GLY A 19 4.55 -1.51 -8.81
N ALA A 20 3.80 -1.03 -7.81
CA ALA A 20 4.01 0.29 -7.20
C ALA A 20 5.37 0.44 -6.48
N GLY A 21 6.11 -0.64 -6.24
CA GLY A 21 7.45 -0.57 -5.66
C GLY A 21 7.51 -0.81 -4.15
N LYS A 22 6.54 -1.55 -3.58
CA LYS A 22 6.47 -1.87 -2.14
C LYS A 22 7.77 -2.49 -1.62
N SER A 23 8.18 -3.63 -2.18
CA SER A 23 9.41 -4.32 -1.77
C SER A 23 10.68 -3.49 -2.01
N SER A 24 10.68 -2.63 -3.03
CA SER A 24 11.76 -1.68 -3.28
C SER A 24 11.85 -0.63 -2.18
N LEU A 25 10.71 -0.10 -1.73
CA LEU A 25 10.64 0.83 -0.59
C LEU A 25 11.14 0.15 0.69
N VAL A 26 10.67 -1.07 0.99
CA VAL A 26 11.12 -1.82 2.17
C VAL A 26 12.64 -2.03 2.13
N THR A 27 13.17 -2.42 0.97
CA THR A 27 14.63 -2.56 0.76
C THR A 27 15.38 -1.24 1.02
N ALA A 28 14.90 -0.15 0.46
CA ALA A 28 15.52 1.16 0.61
C ALA A 28 15.42 1.64 2.07
N PHE A 29 14.27 1.43 2.71
CA PHE A 29 14.05 1.79 4.11
C PHE A 29 14.98 1.00 5.05
N GLN A 30 15.11 -0.31 4.87
CA GLN A 30 16.02 -1.14 5.68
C GLN A 30 17.47 -0.63 5.59
N ARG A 31 17.92 -0.29 4.37
CA ARG A 31 19.27 0.27 4.17
C ARG A 31 19.46 1.63 4.82
N TRP A 32 18.46 2.50 4.68
CA TRP A 32 18.48 3.83 5.27
C TRP A 32 18.41 3.78 6.80
N ALA A 33 17.58 2.92 7.38
CA ALA A 33 17.48 2.70 8.81
C ALA A 33 18.81 2.24 9.39
N ARG A 34 19.50 1.28 8.76
CA ARG A 34 20.84 0.84 9.16
C ARG A 34 21.86 1.98 9.16
N PHE A 35 21.76 2.91 8.21
CA PHE A 35 22.65 4.08 8.18
C PHE A 35 22.38 5.04 9.37
N LEU A 36 21.18 5.08 9.89
CA LEU A 36 20.78 5.88 11.05
C LEU A 36 20.91 5.12 12.38
N GLU A 37 21.45 3.90 12.37
CA GLU A 37 21.54 3.01 13.55
C GLU A 37 20.13 2.70 14.14
N VAL A 38 19.09 2.67 13.29
CA VAL A 38 17.72 2.26 13.62
C VAL A 38 17.55 0.80 13.23
N GLU A 39 17.10 -0.04 14.15
CA GLU A 39 16.84 -1.46 13.91
C GLU A 39 15.44 -1.64 13.32
N ALA A 40 15.38 -1.72 11.97
CA ALA A 40 14.15 -1.92 11.22
C ALA A 40 13.97 -3.41 10.94
N LEU A 41 12.98 -4.03 11.59
CA LEU A 41 12.54 -5.39 11.32
C LEU A 41 11.73 -5.41 10.03
N THR A 42 12.14 -6.18 9.04
CA THR A 42 11.43 -6.29 7.76
C THR A 42 10.72 -7.64 7.67
N ILE A 43 9.43 -7.58 7.36
CA ILE A 43 8.53 -8.72 7.33
C ILE A 43 7.95 -8.87 5.93
N ASN A 44 8.06 -10.05 5.33
CA ASN A 44 7.39 -10.36 4.08
C ASN A 44 6.06 -11.08 4.36
N LEU A 45 4.93 -10.47 4.01
CA LEU A 45 3.59 -11.09 4.04
C LEU A 45 3.04 -11.41 2.65
N ASP A 46 3.85 -11.33 1.59
CA ASP A 46 3.45 -11.73 0.24
C ASP A 46 3.86 -13.17 -0.08
N PRO A 47 2.95 -14.15 -0.02
CA PRO A 47 3.27 -15.54 -0.36
C PRO A 47 3.53 -15.73 -1.86
N GLY A 48 3.17 -14.74 -2.69
CA GLY A 48 3.39 -14.74 -4.13
C GLY A 48 4.66 -14.01 -4.56
N ALA A 49 5.46 -13.49 -3.63
CA ALA A 49 6.70 -12.80 -3.97
C ALA A 49 7.74 -13.78 -4.53
N GLU A 50 8.11 -13.65 -5.81
CA GLU A 50 9.15 -14.49 -6.40
C GLU A 50 10.52 -14.22 -5.77
N ARG A 51 10.83 -12.95 -5.49
CA ARG A 51 12.07 -12.49 -4.85
C ARG A 51 11.80 -11.28 -3.97
N VAL A 52 12.38 -11.30 -2.78
CA VAL A 52 12.56 -10.11 -1.96
C VAL A 52 14.03 -9.68 -2.02
N HIS A 53 14.28 -8.36 -2.04
CA HIS A 53 15.63 -7.79 -2.20
C HIS A 53 16.18 -7.24 -0.88
N TYR A 54 15.49 -7.48 0.21
CA TYR A 54 15.88 -7.25 1.59
C TYR A 54 16.05 -8.60 2.31
N ASP A 55 16.59 -8.57 3.50
CA ASP A 55 16.78 -9.75 4.36
C ASP A 55 15.66 -9.72 5.41
N PRO A 56 14.55 -10.45 5.20
CA PRO A 56 13.40 -10.38 6.10
C PRO A 56 13.69 -11.15 7.40
N GLU A 57 13.32 -10.58 8.53
CA GLU A 57 13.33 -11.26 9.84
C GLU A 57 12.22 -12.33 9.94
N PHE A 58 11.15 -12.16 9.14
CA PHE A 58 10.11 -13.16 8.96
C PHE A 58 9.65 -13.17 7.50
N ASP A 59 9.52 -14.35 6.94
CA ASP A 59 9.04 -14.55 5.57
C ASP A 59 7.88 -15.55 5.55
N VAL A 60 6.68 -15.08 5.17
CA VAL A 60 5.47 -15.92 5.14
C VAL A 60 5.60 -17.10 4.17
N ARG A 61 6.52 -17.05 3.20
CA ARG A 61 6.76 -18.14 2.24
C ARG A 61 7.36 -19.38 2.90
N ASP A 62 7.93 -19.25 4.09
CA ASP A 62 8.40 -20.38 4.89
C ASP A 62 7.24 -21.17 5.52
N LEU A 63 6.06 -20.52 5.66
CA LEU A 63 4.84 -21.13 6.18
C LEU A 63 3.85 -21.51 5.05
N ILE A 64 3.73 -20.66 4.03
CA ILE A 64 2.73 -20.79 2.95
C ILE A 64 3.42 -20.57 1.61
N SER A 65 3.64 -21.66 0.90
CA SER A 65 4.20 -21.68 -0.45
C SER A 65 3.08 -21.59 -1.49
N LEU A 66 3.15 -20.59 -2.37
CA LEU A 66 2.16 -20.46 -3.46
C LEU A 66 2.13 -21.69 -4.38
N SER A 67 3.29 -22.32 -4.63
CA SER A 67 3.37 -23.54 -5.44
C SER A 67 2.68 -24.73 -4.77
N GLU A 68 2.85 -24.88 -3.46
CA GLU A 68 2.16 -25.95 -2.70
C GLU A 68 0.65 -25.74 -2.70
N VAL A 69 0.18 -24.49 -2.52
CA VAL A 69 -1.25 -24.16 -2.63
C VAL A 69 -1.80 -24.47 -4.02
N MET A 70 -1.06 -24.19 -5.09
CA MET A 70 -1.47 -24.54 -6.46
C MET A 70 -1.62 -26.06 -6.62
N ASP A 71 -0.67 -26.83 -6.13
CA ASP A 71 -0.62 -28.28 -6.31
C ASP A 71 -1.67 -28.99 -5.42
N GLU A 72 -1.81 -28.56 -4.15
CA GLU A 72 -2.72 -29.18 -3.18
C GLU A 72 -4.19 -28.95 -3.52
N TYR A 73 -4.53 -27.76 -4.00
CA TYR A 73 -5.92 -27.36 -4.27
C TYR A 73 -6.30 -27.36 -5.77
N ASP A 74 -5.40 -27.82 -6.65
CA ASP A 74 -5.59 -27.83 -8.10
C ASP A 74 -6.02 -26.44 -8.65
N LEU A 75 -5.32 -25.39 -8.20
CA LEU A 75 -5.65 -24.00 -8.53
C LEU A 75 -4.64 -23.40 -9.50
N GLY A 76 -5.16 -22.58 -10.43
CA GLY A 76 -4.30 -21.68 -11.20
C GLY A 76 -3.71 -20.54 -10.36
N PRO A 77 -2.70 -19.80 -10.86
CA PRO A 77 -1.95 -18.79 -10.10
C PRO A 77 -2.84 -17.76 -9.38
N ASN A 78 -3.88 -17.25 -10.04
CA ASN A 78 -4.76 -16.24 -9.44
C ASN A 78 -5.60 -16.82 -8.29
N GLY A 79 -6.13 -18.04 -8.44
CA GLY A 79 -6.88 -18.73 -7.41
C GLY A 79 -6.00 -19.06 -6.20
N ALA A 80 -4.79 -19.54 -6.46
CA ALA A 80 -3.82 -19.84 -5.43
C ALA A 80 -3.39 -18.60 -4.65
N GLN A 81 -3.18 -17.45 -5.30
CA GLN A 81 -2.88 -16.19 -4.60
C GLN A 81 -4.00 -15.76 -3.65
N ILE A 82 -5.26 -15.91 -4.09
CA ILE A 82 -6.42 -15.60 -3.25
C ILE A 82 -6.45 -16.51 -2.03
N LEU A 83 -6.31 -17.82 -2.23
CA LEU A 83 -6.34 -18.78 -1.13
C LEU A 83 -5.13 -18.62 -0.20
N ALA A 84 -3.94 -18.40 -0.74
CA ALA A 84 -2.74 -18.17 0.05
C ALA A 84 -2.88 -16.91 0.95
N ALA A 85 -3.48 -15.82 0.44
CA ALA A 85 -3.77 -14.64 1.26
C ALA A 85 -4.75 -14.94 2.41
N ASP A 86 -5.76 -15.79 2.19
CA ASP A 86 -6.68 -16.22 3.24
C ASP A 86 -5.99 -17.13 4.27
N LEU A 87 -5.11 -18.03 3.83
CA LEU A 87 -4.33 -18.89 4.71
C LEU A 87 -3.37 -18.07 5.59
N VAL A 88 -2.70 -17.05 5.02
CA VAL A 88 -1.87 -16.11 5.80
C VAL A 88 -2.71 -15.43 6.88
N ALA A 89 -3.87 -14.94 6.53
CA ALA A 89 -4.73 -14.26 7.49
C ALA A 89 -5.29 -15.23 8.56
N ALA A 90 -5.52 -16.50 8.21
CA ALA A 90 -5.93 -17.53 9.17
C ALA A 90 -4.83 -17.87 10.20
N GLN A 91 -3.56 -17.67 9.85
CA GLN A 91 -2.40 -17.87 10.72
C GLN A 91 -1.95 -16.60 11.45
N ALA A 92 -2.77 -15.55 11.48
CA ALA A 92 -2.41 -14.25 12.04
C ALA A 92 -1.90 -14.32 13.49
N ILE A 93 -2.46 -15.22 14.32
CA ILE A 93 -2.05 -15.41 15.73
C ILE A 93 -0.66 -16.05 15.79
N ASP A 94 -0.42 -17.11 15.02
CA ASP A 94 0.86 -17.83 15.01
C ASP A 94 1.97 -16.90 14.48
N ILE A 95 1.68 -16.14 13.41
CA ILE A 95 2.59 -15.12 12.88
C ILE A 95 2.88 -14.07 13.94
N HIS A 96 1.86 -13.61 14.66
CA HIS A 96 2.05 -12.61 15.72
C HIS A 96 2.94 -13.13 16.85
N GLU A 97 2.73 -14.36 17.31
CA GLU A 97 3.56 -15.00 18.35
C GLU A 97 5.03 -15.09 17.92
N GLU A 98 5.30 -15.37 16.65
CA GLU A 98 6.65 -15.41 16.11
C GLU A 98 7.28 -14.01 16.04
N LEU A 99 6.52 -13.00 15.66
CA LEU A 99 6.97 -11.60 15.58
C LEU A 99 7.16 -10.94 16.96
N ASP A 100 6.38 -11.32 17.97
CA ASP A 100 6.44 -10.72 19.31
C ASP A 100 7.77 -10.98 20.03
N GLY A 101 8.51 -12.01 19.58
CA GLY A 101 9.87 -12.33 20.06
C GLY A 101 10.98 -11.45 19.44
N LEU A 102 10.68 -10.67 18.41
CA LEU A 102 11.66 -9.85 17.70
C LEU A 102 11.86 -8.50 18.40
N ALA A 103 13.12 -8.13 18.60
CA ALA A 103 13.49 -6.83 19.16
C ALA A 103 13.92 -5.88 18.04
N GLY A 104 13.36 -4.68 18.02
CA GLY A 104 13.69 -3.65 17.01
C GLY A 104 13.02 -2.32 17.34
N ASP A 105 13.38 -1.29 16.58
CA ASP A 105 12.84 0.07 16.76
C ASP A 105 11.55 0.29 15.94
N ILE A 106 11.42 -0.39 14.81
CA ILE A 106 10.24 -0.33 13.92
C ILE A 106 10.10 -1.64 13.14
N MET A 107 8.86 -2.08 12.93
CA MET A 107 8.53 -3.21 12.08
C MET A 107 7.94 -2.70 10.75
N VAL A 108 8.51 -3.11 9.62
CA VAL A 108 8.06 -2.73 8.28
C VAL A 108 7.57 -3.97 7.54
N ILE A 109 6.30 -3.97 7.21
CA ILE A 109 5.60 -5.12 6.63
C ILE A 109 5.36 -4.87 5.14
N ASP A 110 5.98 -5.70 4.30
CA ASP A 110 5.71 -5.78 2.87
C ASP A 110 4.46 -6.63 2.63
N THR A 111 3.45 -6.05 1.97
CA THR A 111 2.15 -6.71 1.77
C THR A 111 2.03 -7.30 0.36
N PRO A 112 1.07 -8.22 0.12
CA PRO A 112 0.83 -8.81 -1.18
C PRO A 112 0.81 -7.81 -2.33
N GLY A 113 1.32 -8.25 -3.48
CA GLY A 113 1.49 -7.42 -4.67
C GLY A 113 0.23 -6.70 -5.11
N GLN A 114 -0.91 -7.38 -5.06
CA GLN A 114 -2.22 -6.83 -5.39
C GLN A 114 -2.91 -6.31 -4.14
N VAL A 115 -3.28 -5.03 -4.14
CA VAL A 115 -3.95 -4.39 -2.99
C VAL A 115 -5.29 -5.07 -2.65
N GLU A 116 -5.95 -5.66 -3.64
CA GLU A 116 -7.20 -6.40 -3.50
C GLU A 116 -7.06 -7.63 -2.61
N LEU A 117 -5.90 -8.29 -2.65
CA LEU A 117 -5.62 -9.46 -1.83
C LEU A 117 -5.37 -9.10 -0.37
N PHE A 118 -4.95 -7.87 -0.10
CA PHE A 118 -4.65 -7.41 1.25
C PHE A 118 -5.77 -6.56 1.85
N ALA A 119 -6.26 -5.51 1.15
CA ALA A 119 -7.15 -4.54 1.76
C ALA A 119 -8.65 -4.87 1.61
N PHE A 120 -9.03 -5.76 0.65
CA PHE A 120 -10.45 -5.99 0.36
C PHE A 120 -11.00 -7.30 0.92
N ARG A 121 -10.18 -8.09 1.62
CA ARG A 121 -10.62 -9.31 2.29
C ARG A 121 -10.91 -9.04 3.78
N GLU A 122 -11.97 -9.65 4.32
CA GLU A 122 -12.31 -9.51 5.75
C GLU A 122 -11.19 -10.07 6.65
N ALA A 123 -10.61 -11.20 6.23
CA ALA A 123 -9.53 -11.84 6.95
C ALA A 123 -8.30 -10.94 7.13
N SER A 124 -8.00 -10.07 6.14
CA SER A 124 -6.86 -9.16 6.22
C SER A 124 -7.05 -8.03 7.24
N SER A 125 -8.28 -7.56 7.45
CA SER A 125 -8.55 -6.58 8.51
C SER A 125 -8.23 -7.17 9.89
N HIS A 126 -8.55 -8.44 10.11
CA HIS A 126 -8.22 -9.16 11.34
C HIS A 126 -6.70 -9.37 11.49
N LEU A 127 -6.01 -9.76 10.42
CA LEU A 127 -4.55 -9.85 10.39
C LEU A 127 -3.90 -8.52 10.78
N VAL A 128 -4.34 -7.41 10.19
CA VAL A 128 -3.84 -6.06 10.48
C VAL A 128 -4.08 -5.65 11.93
N GLU A 129 -5.24 -5.98 12.50
CA GLU A 129 -5.56 -5.73 13.90
C GLU A 129 -4.63 -6.50 14.85
N ILE A 130 -4.42 -7.79 14.58
CA ILE A 130 -3.55 -8.67 15.40
C ILE A 130 -2.11 -8.19 15.32
N LEU A 131 -1.56 -8.01 14.12
CA LEU A 131 -0.16 -7.62 13.96
C LEU A 131 0.10 -6.16 14.37
N GLY A 132 -0.86 -5.28 14.15
CA GLY A 132 -0.72 -3.86 14.44
C GLY A 132 -0.86 -3.48 15.90
N GLN A 133 -1.66 -4.20 16.68
CA GLN A 133 -1.90 -3.96 18.12
C GLN A 133 -2.14 -2.49 18.50
N GLY A 134 -2.83 -1.72 17.67
CA GLY A 134 -3.09 -0.30 17.89
C GLY A 134 -1.88 0.62 17.70
N ARG A 135 -0.75 0.10 17.19
CA ARG A 135 0.49 0.86 16.94
C ARG A 135 0.87 0.88 15.44
N ALA A 136 -0.08 0.53 14.58
CA ALA A 136 0.13 0.44 13.16
C ALA A 136 -0.22 1.74 12.43
N CYS A 137 0.53 2.01 11.37
CA CYS A 137 0.17 2.97 10.35
C CYS A 137 0.40 2.35 8.96
N LEU A 138 -0.11 3.00 7.93
CA LEU A 138 -0.09 2.53 6.57
C LEU A 138 0.60 3.56 5.66
N VAL A 139 1.52 3.09 4.85
CA VAL A 139 2.06 3.82 3.70
C VAL A 139 1.41 3.27 2.45
N PHE A 140 0.64 4.12 1.75
CA PHE A 140 0.08 3.79 0.46
C PHE A 140 0.93 4.37 -0.67
N LEU A 141 1.43 3.52 -1.55
CA LEU A 141 2.28 3.91 -2.67
C LEU A 141 1.46 4.20 -3.91
N PHE A 142 1.54 5.44 -4.38
CA PHE A 142 1.01 5.86 -5.68
C PHE A 142 1.99 5.45 -6.77
N ASP A 143 1.50 4.74 -7.77
CA ASP A 143 2.29 4.42 -8.96
C ASP A 143 2.46 5.69 -9.82
N PRO A 144 3.69 6.07 -10.18
CA PRO A 144 3.95 7.30 -10.91
C PRO A 144 3.34 7.29 -12.31
N MET A 145 3.26 6.13 -12.96
CA MET A 145 2.72 6.05 -14.32
C MET A 145 1.22 6.34 -14.35
N LEU A 146 0.49 5.85 -13.32
CA LEU A 146 -0.93 6.17 -13.15
C LEU A 146 -1.15 7.62 -12.71
N SER A 147 -0.23 8.17 -11.93
CA SER A 147 -0.33 9.53 -11.39
C SER A 147 -0.08 10.64 -12.40
N GLN A 148 0.41 10.34 -13.61
CA GLN A 148 0.70 11.36 -14.64
C GLN A 148 -0.56 12.03 -15.19
N THR A 149 -1.70 11.37 -15.09
CA THR A 149 -2.99 11.93 -15.52
C THR A 149 -3.83 12.35 -14.32
N PRO A 150 -4.60 13.44 -14.42
CA PRO A 150 -5.48 13.89 -13.34
C PRO A 150 -6.45 12.79 -12.89
N SER A 151 -7.08 12.08 -13.83
CA SER A 151 -8.01 10.98 -13.53
C SER A 151 -7.31 9.78 -12.89
N GLY A 152 -6.10 9.46 -13.30
CA GLY A 152 -5.29 8.39 -12.69
C GLY A 152 -4.87 8.75 -11.27
N PHE A 153 -4.43 9.99 -11.02
CA PHE A 153 -4.10 10.48 -9.68
C PHE A 153 -5.31 10.40 -8.73
N VAL A 154 -6.48 10.88 -9.18
CA VAL A 154 -7.73 10.77 -8.41
C VAL A 154 -8.09 9.32 -8.12
N SER A 155 -7.93 8.43 -9.10
CA SER A 155 -8.23 7.00 -8.91
C SER A 155 -7.37 6.40 -7.81
N GLN A 156 -6.10 6.76 -7.71
CA GLN A 156 -5.23 6.30 -6.63
C GLN A 156 -5.58 6.93 -5.28
N MET A 157 -5.95 8.21 -5.23
CA MET A 157 -6.46 8.84 -4.01
C MET A 157 -7.71 8.13 -3.49
N LEU A 158 -8.66 7.80 -4.36
CA LEU A 158 -9.87 7.06 -4.01
C LEU A 158 -9.52 5.66 -3.50
N LEU A 159 -8.62 4.96 -4.17
CA LEU A 159 -8.18 3.63 -3.76
C LEU A 159 -7.50 3.67 -2.37
N SER A 160 -6.60 4.62 -2.16
CA SER A 160 -5.97 4.83 -0.84
C SER A 160 -7.00 5.10 0.25
N SER A 161 -8.00 5.94 -0.04
CA SER A 161 -9.07 6.24 0.90
C SER A 161 -9.92 5.02 1.23
N ILE A 162 -10.25 4.19 0.24
CA ILE A 162 -10.96 2.92 0.47
C ILE A 162 -10.13 2.01 1.38
N VAL A 163 -8.83 1.87 1.12
CA VAL A 163 -7.92 1.07 1.95
C VAL A 163 -7.87 1.60 3.38
N HIS A 164 -7.73 2.92 3.55
CA HIS A 164 -7.78 3.58 4.86
C HIS A 164 -9.06 3.24 5.64
N PHE A 165 -10.24 3.38 5.00
CA PHE A 165 -11.53 3.08 5.64
C PHE A 165 -11.69 1.60 5.99
N ARG A 166 -11.18 0.71 5.15
CA ARG A 166 -11.31 -0.74 5.38
C ARG A 166 -10.39 -1.25 6.47
N LEU A 167 -9.18 -0.75 6.56
CA LEU A 167 -8.18 -1.19 7.53
C LEU A 167 -8.20 -0.36 8.82
N GLY A 168 -8.82 0.82 8.81
CA GLY A 168 -8.94 1.69 9.99
C GLY A 168 -7.60 2.25 10.51
N LEU A 169 -6.55 2.26 9.68
CA LEU A 169 -5.22 2.72 10.08
C LEU A 169 -4.94 4.15 9.62
N PRO A 170 -4.20 4.96 10.41
CA PRO A 170 -3.61 6.19 9.92
C PRO A 170 -2.81 5.93 8.65
N THR A 171 -3.07 6.69 7.59
CA THR A 171 -2.52 6.44 6.25
C THR A 171 -1.76 7.65 5.75
N ALA A 172 -0.54 7.43 5.25
CA ALA A 172 0.24 8.41 4.51
C ALA A 172 0.42 7.96 3.06
N ASN A 173 0.22 8.88 2.11
CA ASN A 173 0.36 8.61 0.69
C ASN A 173 1.73 9.07 0.19
N PHE A 174 2.40 8.23 -0.59
CA PHE A 174 3.70 8.54 -1.16
C PHE A 174 3.70 8.25 -2.66
N LEU A 175 4.20 9.19 -3.44
CA LEU A 175 4.51 8.95 -4.85
C LEU A 175 5.81 8.15 -4.93
N SER A 176 5.71 6.89 -5.38
CA SER A 176 6.87 6.03 -5.55
C SER A 176 7.61 6.33 -6.86
N LYS A 177 8.86 5.87 -6.99
CA LYS A 177 9.65 5.94 -8.23
C LYS A 177 9.60 7.31 -8.89
N ALA A 178 9.64 8.39 -8.11
CA ALA A 178 9.56 9.76 -8.61
C ALA A 178 10.73 10.11 -9.56
N ASP A 179 11.82 9.38 -9.45
CA ASP A 179 12.99 9.44 -10.32
C ASP A 179 12.73 9.03 -11.79
N LEU A 180 11.61 8.35 -12.05
CA LEU A 180 11.18 7.97 -13.40
C LEU A 180 10.35 9.05 -14.10
N LEU A 181 10.01 10.14 -13.39
CA LEU A 181 9.20 11.23 -13.91
C LEU A 181 10.06 12.38 -14.37
N GLU A 182 9.65 13.04 -15.47
CA GLU A 182 10.19 14.33 -15.82
C GLU A 182 9.86 15.38 -14.75
N PRO A 183 10.77 16.34 -14.47
CA PRO A 183 10.60 17.30 -13.38
C PRO A 183 9.26 18.05 -13.43
N GLU A 184 8.82 18.48 -14.60
CA GLU A 184 7.57 19.23 -14.79
C GLU A 184 6.34 18.37 -14.52
N VAL A 185 6.42 17.04 -14.73
CA VAL A 185 5.36 16.10 -14.42
C VAL A 185 5.28 15.90 -12.91
N LEU A 186 6.44 15.75 -12.26
CA LEU A 186 6.53 15.60 -10.81
C LEU A 186 5.97 16.85 -10.10
N GLU A 187 6.35 18.05 -10.53
CA GLU A 187 5.84 19.32 -9.97
C GLU A 187 4.30 19.39 -10.07
N ARG A 188 3.72 19.00 -11.20
CA ARG A 188 2.26 18.98 -11.37
C ARG A 188 1.58 17.98 -10.43
N ILE A 189 2.14 16.79 -10.27
CA ILE A 189 1.58 15.78 -9.37
C ILE A 189 1.62 16.27 -7.91
N VAL A 190 2.72 16.90 -7.50
CA VAL A 190 2.85 17.51 -6.18
C VAL A 190 1.82 18.63 -6.00
N GLU A 191 1.67 19.51 -7.00
CA GLU A 191 0.66 20.59 -6.97
C GLU A 191 -0.76 20.02 -6.82
N TRP A 192 -1.09 18.93 -7.52
CA TRP A 192 -2.41 18.27 -7.37
C TRP A 192 -2.64 17.70 -5.96
N GLY A 193 -1.59 17.22 -5.31
CA GLY A 193 -1.65 16.73 -3.94
C GLY A 193 -1.88 17.84 -2.92
N GLU A 194 -1.38 19.04 -3.19
CA GLU A 194 -1.44 20.19 -2.28
C GLU A 194 -2.61 21.14 -2.57
N ASN A 195 -3.07 21.20 -3.84
CA ASN A 195 -4.04 22.16 -4.33
C ASN A 195 -5.17 21.48 -5.11
N LEU A 196 -6.30 21.27 -4.41
CA LEU A 196 -7.48 20.68 -5.02
C LEU A 196 -8.01 21.47 -6.22
N GLY A 197 -7.92 22.80 -6.19
CA GLY A 197 -8.37 23.65 -7.31
C GLY A 197 -7.53 23.43 -8.58
N ALA A 198 -6.23 23.18 -8.44
CA ALA A 198 -5.36 22.82 -9.56
C ALA A 198 -5.74 21.45 -10.13
N LEU A 199 -6.01 20.48 -9.27
CA LEU A 199 -6.47 19.14 -9.68
C LEU A 199 -7.84 19.20 -10.37
N GLU A 200 -8.81 19.95 -9.84
CA GLU A 200 -10.12 20.16 -10.49
C GLU A 200 -9.97 20.78 -11.88
N ALA A 201 -9.15 21.82 -12.02
CA ALA A 201 -8.89 22.45 -13.31
C ALA A 201 -8.25 21.47 -14.32
N ALA A 202 -7.30 20.65 -13.86
CA ALA A 202 -6.66 19.63 -14.68
C ALA A 202 -7.63 18.55 -15.14
N LEU A 203 -8.57 18.12 -14.27
CA LEU A 203 -9.63 17.15 -14.62
C LEU A 203 -10.58 17.70 -15.67
N TYR A 204 -10.97 18.98 -15.57
CA TYR A 204 -11.79 19.62 -16.60
C TYR A 204 -11.06 19.71 -17.94
N ALA A 205 -9.78 20.06 -17.94
CA ALA A 205 -8.96 20.11 -19.15
C ALA A 205 -8.84 18.73 -19.81
N GLU A 206 -8.53 17.68 -19.02
CA GLU A 206 -8.46 16.30 -19.50
C GLU A 206 -9.80 15.85 -20.13
N SER A 207 -10.93 16.18 -19.48
CA SER A 207 -12.25 15.83 -19.97
C SER A 207 -12.64 16.56 -21.26
N ALA A 208 -12.21 17.80 -21.44
CA ALA A 208 -12.43 18.56 -22.67
C ALA A 208 -11.69 17.92 -23.86
N ASP A 209 -10.44 17.52 -23.66
CA ASP A 209 -9.65 16.82 -24.70
C ASP A 209 -10.27 15.47 -25.08
N GLN A 210 -10.80 14.71 -24.08
CA GLN A 210 -11.49 13.45 -24.33
C GLN A 210 -12.85 13.62 -24.99
N SER A 211 -13.59 14.71 -24.71
CA SER A 211 -14.89 14.99 -25.31
C SER A 211 -14.78 15.34 -26.79
N MET A 212 -13.71 15.94 -27.22
CA MET A 212 -13.40 16.16 -28.64
C MET A 212 -13.17 14.85 -29.39
N SER A 213 -12.83 13.78 -28.68
CA SER A 213 -12.57 12.45 -29.26
C SER A 213 -13.71 11.45 -29.08
N HIS A 214 -14.52 11.47 -28.00
CA HIS A 214 -15.48 10.40 -27.66
C HIS A 214 -16.79 10.84 -26.94
N GLY A 215 -17.10 12.10 -26.78
CA GLY A 215 -18.44 12.58 -26.35
C GLY A 215 -18.87 12.34 -24.89
N ALA A 216 -18.05 11.76 -24.01
CA ALA A 216 -18.43 11.38 -22.64
C ALA A 216 -17.53 11.99 -21.51
N GLY A 217 -16.68 12.96 -21.85
CA GLY A 217 -15.66 13.47 -20.92
C GLY A 217 -16.22 14.23 -19.71
N SER A 218 -17.24 15.08 -19.89
CA SER A 218 -17.76 15.99 -18.87
C SER A 218 -18.31 15.28 -17.61
N GLN A 219 -19.06 14.18 -17.77
CA GLN A 219 -19.66 13.46 -16.63
C GLN A 219 -18.63 12.78 -15.74
N ARG A 220 -17.50 12.30 -16.31
CA ARG A 220 -16.43 11.67 -15.52
C ARG A 220 -15.69 12.68 -14.64
N ALA A 221 -15.43 13.86 -15.17
CA ALA A 221 -14.79 14.94 -14.40
C ALA A 221 -15.70 15.39 -13.25
N GLU A 222 -16.98 15.62 -13.50
CA GLU A 222 -17.96 16.02 -12.46
C GLU A 222 -18.06 14.95 -11.36
N PHE A 223 -18.09 13.67 -11.71
CA PHE A 223 -18.11 12.57 -10.75
C PHE A 223 -16.83 12.56 -9.90
N ALA A 224 -15.65 12.62 -10.52
CA ALA A 224 -14.36 12.63 -9.82
C ALA A 224 -14.25 13.81 -8.86
N ILE A 225 -14.64 15.01 -9.28
CA ILE A 225 -14.66 16.23 -8.47
C ILE A 225 -15.64 16.10 -7.30
N GLY A 226 -16.81 15.52 -7.54
CA GLY A 226 -17.79 15.25 -6.48
C GLY A 226 -17.22 14.34 -5.39
N GLN A 227 -16.49 13.29 -5.77
CA GLN A 227 -15.84 12.39 -4.82
C GLN A 227 -14.72 13.09 -4.03
N LEU A 228 -13.88 13.89 -4.69
CA LEU A 228 -12.81 14.64 -4.02
C LEU A 228 -13.35 15.61 -2.98
N ARG A 229 -14.42 16.34 -3.29
CA ARG A 229 -15.06 17.26 -2.33
C ARG A 229 -15.63 16.54 -1.12
N MET A 230 -16.25 15.37 -1.32
CA MET A 230 -16.73 14.55 -0.19
C MET A 230 -15.58 14.09 0.70
N MET A 231 -14.44 13.67 0.13
CA MET A 231 -13.27 13.26 0.89
C MET A 231 -12.67 14.38 1.74
N GLN A 232 -12.61 15.61 1.20
CA GLN A 232 -12.16 16.76 1.99
C GLN A 232 -13.05 17.03 3.22
N HIS A 233 -14.35 16.94 3.07
CA HIS A 233 -15.27 17.12 4.21
C HIS A 233 -15.16 16.04 5.26
N ALA A 234 -14.81 14.80 4.88
CA ALA A 234 -14.61 13.69 5.81
C ALA A 234 -13.27 13.79 6.58
N SER A 235 -12.27 14.46 6.02
CA SER A 235 -10.94 14.62 6.66
C SER A 235 -10.87 15.74 7.69
N ILE A 236 -11.95 16.55 7.86
CA ILE A 236 -12.02 17.71 8.77
C ILE A 236 -12.73 17.34 10.10
N GLN A 237 -13.23 16.14 10.26
CA GLN A 237 -13.84 15.61 11.50
C GLN A 237 -12.88 14.63 12.19
#